data_408c432be767d7136602dc56af2fb389
#
_entry.id   408c432be767d7136602dc56af2fb389
#
_cell.length_a   1.000
_cell.length_b   1.000
_cell.length_c   1.000
_cell.angle_alpha   90.00
_cell.angle_beta   90.00
_cell.angle_gamma   90.00
#
_symmetry.space_group_name_H-M   'P 1'
#
loop_
_entity.id
_entity.type
_entity.pdbx_description
1 polymer ?
#
loop_
_entity_poly.entity_id
_entity_poly.type
_entity_poly.pdbx_seq_one_letter_code
_entity_poly.pdbx_strand_id
1 'polypeptide(L)'
;MREYRTYEEIATDFGIYESNLIRRSRWVEVTLVQSGVTISRTPLSSEDTIMIDATEVKINRPKKQLANDSGKKKFHAMKAQAIVTSQGRIVSLDITVNYCHDMKLFKMSRRNIGQAGKILADSGYQGLMKIYPQAQIPRKSSKLKPLIAEDKTYNHALSKERSKVENILAKVKTFKMFSTTYRNHRKRFGLRMNLIAGIINHELGF
;
A
#
# COMPACT_ATOMS: atom_id res chain seq x y z
N MET A 1 -6.36 4.60 14.85
CA MET A 1 -5.82 3.84 13.69
C MET A 1 -4.62 3.00 14.10
N ARG A 2 -3.69 3.52 14.88
CA ARG A 2 -2.47 2.80 15.28
C ARG A 2 -2.81 1.58 16.13
N GLU A 3 -3.57 1.71 17.22
CA GLU A 3 -3.96 0.59 18.09
C GLU A 3 -5.19 -0.18 17.59
N TYR A 4 -6.00 0.41 16.76
CA TYR A 4 -7.21 -0.14 16.15
C TYR A 4 -8.17 -0.78 17.16
N ARG A 5 -8.37 -0.14 18.30
CA ARG A 5 -9.36 -0.51 19.33
C ARG A 5 -10.78 -0.34 18.80
N THR A 6 -11.74 -0.97 19.45
CA THR A 6 -13.17 -0.77 19.13
C THR A 6 -13.63 0.62 19.55
N TYR A 7 -14.69 1.12 18.94
CA TYR A 7 -15.26 2.38 19.38
C TYR A 7 -15.86 2.29 20.80
N GLU A 8 -16.41 1.13 21.17
CA GLU A 8 -16.90 0.86 22.50
C GLU A 8 -15.79 0.97 23.55
N GLU A 9 -14.65 0.27 23.37
CA GLU A 9 -13.49 0.35 24.28
C GLU A 9 -13.00 1.79 24.44
N ILE A 10 -12.86 2.54 23.34
CA ILE A 10 -12.39 3.93 23.39
C ILE A 10 -13.43 4.83 24.07
N ALA A 11 -14.72 4.63 23.79
CA ALA A 11 -15.79 5.40 24.39
C ALA A 11 -15.84 5.22 25.91
N THR A 12 -15.65 3.98 26.38
CA THR A 12 -15.56 3.64 27.79
C THR A 12 -14.39 4.38 28.47
N ASP A 13 -13.20 4.38 27.86
CA ASP A 13 -12.03 5.10 28.41
C ASP A 13 -12.26 6.61 28.58
N PHE A 14 -13.01 7.20 27.66
CA PHE A 14 -13.30 8.64 27.68
C PHE A 14 -14.64 9.00 28.38
N GLY A 15 -15.35 8.02 28.92
CA GLY A 15 -16.63 8.25 29.61
C GLY A 15 -17.70 8.88 28.70
N ILE A 16 -17.73 8.54 27.42
CA ILE A 16 -18.68 9.08 26.44
C ILE A 16 -19.44 7.97 25.73
N TYR A 17 -20.61 8.28 25.16
CA TYR A 17 -21.34 7.31 24.34
C TYR A 17 -20.61 6.97 23.03
N GLU A 18 -20.65 5.72 22.62
CA GLU A 18 -20.04 5.23 21.38
C GLU A 18 -20.48 6.04 20.15
N SER A 19 -21.75 6.41 20.06
CA SER A 19 -22.28 7.25 18.98
C SER A 19 -21.59 8.61 18.88
N ASN A 20 -21.28 9.23 20.02
CA ASN A 20 -20.54 10.50 20.10
C ASN A 20 -19.09 10.30 19.66
N LEU A 21 -18.46 9.19 20.09
CA LEU A 21 -17.10 8.87 19.67
C LEU A 21 -17.02 8.65 18.15
N ILE A 22 -17.96 7.90 17.55
CA ILE A 22 -18.02 7.68 16.10
C ILE A 22 -18.09 9.02 15.35
N ARG A 23 -18.92 9.95 15.83
CA ARG A 23 -19.07 11.28 15.24
C ARG A 23 -17.80 12.11 15.34
N ARG A 24 -17.19 12.15 16.54
CA ARG A 24 -15.92 12.84 16.78
C ARG A 24 -14.76 12.24 15.97
N SER A 25 -14.67 10.90 15.88
CA SER A 25 -13.66 10.22 15.08
C SER A 25 -13.77 10.61 13.59
N ARG A 26 -14.99 10.68 13.05
CA ARG A 26 -15.21 11.12 11.66
C ARG A 26 -14.82 12.59 11.46
N TRP A 27 -15.12 13.43 12.41
CA TRP A 27 -14.73 14.83 12.39
C TRP A 27 -13.21 14.97 12.40
N VAL A 28 -12.50 14.26 13.28
CA VAL A 28 -11.02 14.25 13.33
C VAL A 28 -10.43 13.78 12.00
N GLU A 29 -10.95 12.69 11.41
CA GLU A 29 -10.48 12.21 10.10
C GLU A 29 -10.61 13.29 9.00
N VAL A 30 -11.73 14.02 8.99
CA VAL A 30 -11.97 15.11 8.01
C VAL A 30 -11.04 16.30 8.28
N THR A 31 -10.90 16.70 9.53
CA THR A 31 -10.02 17.80 9.93
C THR A 31 -8.57 17.53 9.57
N LEU A 32 -8.08 16.32 9.80
CA LEU A 32 -6.72 15.93 9.39
C LEU A 32 -6.50 16.04 7.87
N VAL A 33 -7.49 15.63 7.08
CA VAL A 33 -7.43 15.80 5.61
C VAL A 33 -7.39 17.27 5.23
N GLN A 34 -8.25 18.10 5.85
CA GLN A 34 -8.31 19.55 5.59
C GLN A 34 -7.02 20.26 6.01
N SER A 35 -6.35 19.76 7.07
CA SER A 35 -5.05 20.26 7.52
C SER A 35 -3.86 19.79 6.68
N GLY A 36 -4.10 19.09 5.56
CA GLY A 36 -3.04 18.64 4.66
C GLY A 36 -2.38 17.32 5.08
N VAL A 37 -2.85 16.65 6.13
CA VAL A 37 -2.33 15.32 6.53
C VAL A 37 -2.84 14.25 5.54
N THR A 38 -2.30 14.27 4.34
CA THR A 38 -2.65 13.37 3.24
C THR A 38 -1.41 13.08 2.40
N ILE A 39 -1.54 12.17 1.45
CA ILE A 39 -0.49 11.96 0.45
C ILE A 39 -0.36 13.25 -0.38
N SER A 40 0.84 13.85 -0.36
CA SER A 40 1.15 15.01 -1.19
C SER A 40 0.98 14.69 -2.66
N ARG A 41 0.42 15.63 -3.43
CA ARG A 41 0.32 15.55 -4.89
C ARG A 41 1.55 16.11 -5.61
N THR A 42 2.68 16.21 -4.92
CA THR A 42 3.93 16.66 -5.54
C THR A 42 4.24 15.81 -6.77
N PRO A 43 4.39 16.41 -7.93
CA PRO A 43 4.68 15.66 -9.15
C PRO A 43 6.03 14.95 -9.04
N LEU A 44 6.14 13.83 -9.76
CA LEU A 44 7.40 13.11 -9.92
C LEU A 44 8.26 13.82 -10.97
N SER A 45 9.57 13.75 -10.81
CA SER A 45 10.57 14.27 -11.74
C SER A 45 11.38 13.16 -12.38
N SER A 46 12.15 13.49 -13.42
CA SER A 46 13.06 12.54 -14.07
C SER A 46 14.24 12.09 -13.17
N GLU A 47 14.47 12.77 -12.08
CA GLU A 47 15.48 12.38 -11.08
C GLU A 47 14.94 11.40 -10.03
N ASP A 48 13.60 11.28 -9.94
CA ASP A 48 13.00 10.40 -8.97
C ASP A 48 13.18 8.93 -9.34
N THR A 49 13.65 8.15 -8.40
CA THR A 49 13.54 6.68 -8.43
C THR A 49 12.37 6.29 -7.55
N ILE A 50 11.43 5.58 -8.12
CA ILE A 50 10.27 5.07 -7.39
C ILE A 50 10.27 3.54 -7.31
N MET A 51 9.68 3.06 -6.24
CA MET A 51 9.52 1.63 -5.96
C MET A 51 8.05 1.32 -5.79
N ILE A 52 7.61 0.21 -6.40
CA ILE A 52 6.24 -0.27 -6.34
C ILE A 52 6.23 -1.64 -5.67
N ASP A 53 5.42 -1.78 -4.65
CA ASP A 53 5.18 -3.06 -4.01
C ASP A 53 3.75 -3.19 -3.52
N ALA A 54 3.28 -4.42 -3.31
CA ALA A 54 1.92 -4.69 -2.86
C ALA A 54 1.92 -5.63 -1.66
N THR A 55 0.99 -5.37 -0.75
CA THR A 55 0.77 -6.20 0.44
C THR A 55 -0.70 -6.54 0.60
N GLU A 56 -0.99 -7.59 1.36
CA GLU A 56 -2.35 -8.03 1.65
C GLU A 56 -2.81 -7.48 3.01
N VAL A 57 -4.06 -7.02 3.05
CA VAL A 57 -4.76 -6.59 4.27
C VAL A 57 -5.92 -7.53 4.52
N LYS A 58 -5.91 -8.22 5.65
CA LYS A 58 -6.98 -9.14 6.02
C LYS A 58 -8.30 -8.39 6.22
N ILE A 59 -9.40 -9.00 5.80
CA ILE A 59 -10.75 -8.48 5.99
C ILE A 59 -11.67 -9.55 6.53
N ASN A 60 -12.77 -9.14 7.17
CA ASN A 60 -13.83 -10.05 7.55
C ASN A 60 -14.47 -10.66 6.30
N ARG A 61 -14.97 -11.91 6.44
CA ARG A 61 -15.67 -12.61 5.36
C ARG A 61 -16.83 -11.76 4.85
N PRO A 62 -16.90 -11.45 3.55
CA PRO A 62 -18.03 -10.74 2.97
C PRO A 62 -19.31 -11.58 3.06
N LYS A 63 -20.46 -10.95 3.31
CA LYS A 63 -21.76 -11.63 3.35
C LYS A 63 -22.13 -12.30 2.02
N LYS A 64 -21.73 -11.70 0.89
CA LYS A 64 -21.85 -12.32 -0.44
C LYS A 64 -20.46 -12.84 -0.82
N GLN A 65 -20.39 -14.11 -1.18
CA GLN A 65 -19.16 -14.78 -1.61
C GLN A 65 -18.76 -14.22 -2.99
N LEU A 66 -18.08 -13.13 -2.99
CA LEU A 66 -17.44 -12.55 -4.16
C LEU A 66 -15.98 -13.03 -4.16
N ALA A 67 -15.40 -13.17 -5.34
CA ALA A 67 -14.07 -13.68 -5.71
C ALA A 67 -12.87 -13.10 -4.93
N ASN A 68 -12.96 -13.07 -3.59
CA ASN A 68 -11.96 -12.51 -2.69
C ASN A 68 -11.08 -13.58 -2.03
N ASP A 69 -11.23 -14.84 -2.45
CA ASP A 69 -10.42 -15.92 -1.90
C ASP A 69 -9.03 -15.91 -2.52
N SER A 70 -8.04 -15.65 -1.70
CA SER A 70 -6.67 -16.03 -2.01
C SER A 70 -6.62 -17.56 -2.03
N GLY A 71 -6.57 -18.18 -3.21
CA GLY A 71 -6.53 -19.63 -3.35
C GLY A 71 -5.32 -20.30 -2.67
N LYS A 72 -4.32 -19.53 -2.25
CA LYS A 72 -3.14 -19.99 -1.49
C LYS A 72 -3.25 -19.74 0.00
N LYS A 73 -4.05 -18.78 0.44
CA LYS A 73 -4.18 -18.39 1.84
C LYS A 73 -5.66 -18.48 2.22
N LYS A 74 -5.99 -19.28 3.21
CA LYS A 74 -7.35 -19.54 3.70
C LYS A 74 -8.03 -18.33 4.38
N PHE A 75 -7.86 -17.10 3.84
CA PHE A 75 -8.50 -15.90 4.38
C PHE A 75 -8.88 -14.89 3.29
N HIS A 76 -9.89 -14.08 3.56
CA HIS A 76 -10.27 -12.98 2.68
C HIS A 76 -9.33 -11.80 2.89
N ALA A 77 -8.82 -11.23 1.81
CA ALA A 77 -7.93 -10.08 1.84
C ALA A 77 -8.26 -9.06 0.76
N MET A 78 -7.98 -7.80 1.06
CA MET A 78 -7.77 -6.75 0.07
C MET A 78 -6.28 -6.65 -0.24
N LYS A 79 -5.95 -6.18 -1.43
CA LYS A 79 -4.57 -5.90 -1.79
C LYS A 79 -4.33 -4.40 -1.76
N ALA A 80 -3.27 -3.98 -1.10
CA ALA A 80 -2.84 -2.60 -1.04
C ALA A 80 -1.49 -2.46 -1.76
N GLN A 81 -1.40 -1.51 -2.70
CA GLN A 81 -0.19 -1.17 -3.44
C GLN A 81 0.36 0.15 -2.95
N ALA A 82 1.63 0.18 -2.61
CA ALA A 82 2.36 1.40 -2.29
C ALA A 82 3.29 1.77 -3.44
N ILE A 83 3.36 3.07 -3.73
CA ILE A 83 4.38 3.67 -4.58
C ILE A 83 5.18 4.63 -3.70
N VAL A 84 6.49 4.41 -3.61
CA VAL A 84 7.38 5.11 -2.69
C VAL A 84 8.60 5.61 -3.44
N THR A 85 9.07 6.83 -3.14
CA THR A 85 10.33 7.34 -3.70
C THR A 85 11.54 6.69 -3.02
N SER A 86 12.72 6.80 -3.64
CA SER A 86 13.99 6.37 -3.05
C SER A 86 14.32 7.07 -1.72
N GLN A 87 13.76 8.24 -1.46
CA GLN A 87 13.87 8.96 -0.19
C GLN A 87 12.95 8.41 0.89
N GLY A 88 11.94 7.60 0.54
CA GLY A 88 10.97 7.02 1.46
C GLY A 88 9.60 7.72 1.48
N ARG A 89 9.39 8.75 0.66
CA ARG A 89 8.09 9.43 0.56
C ARG A 89 7.05 8.53 -0.09
N ILE A 90 5.90 8.36 0.54
CA ILE A 90 4.77 7.63 -0.04
C ILE A 90 4.08 8.56 -1.05
N VAL A 91 4.10 8.18 -2.31
CA VAL A 91 3.46 8.90 -3.42
C VAL A 91 2.03 8.45 -3.63
N SER A 92 1.77 7.16 -3.39
CA SER A 92 0.46 6.55 -3.55
C SER A 92 0.30 5.35 -2.65
N LEU A 93 -0.93 5.16 -2.14
CA LEU A 93 -1.35 3.96 -1.44
C LEU A 93 -2.74 3.57 -1.97
N ASP A 94 -2.76 2.69 -2.96
CA ASP A 94 -3.97 2.27 -3.66
C ASP A 94 -4.43 0.90 -3.21
N ILE A 95 -5.75 0.66 -3.24
CA ILE A 95 -6.35 -0.56 -2.70
C ILE A 95 -7.30 -1.17 -3.72
N THR A 96 -7.36 -2.48 -3.73
CA THR A 96 -8.45 -3.18 -4.41
C THR A 96 -9.45 -3.74 -3.42
N VAL A 97 -10.70 -3.84 -3.88
CA VAL A 97 -11.78 -4.47 -3.12
C VAL A 97 -11.71 -5.99 -3.24
N ASN A 98 -11.08 -6.51 -4.28
CA ASN A 98 -11.00 -7.93 -4.61
C ASN A 98 -9.55 -8.37 -4.75
N TYR A 99 -9.28 -9.66 -4.48
CA TYR A 99 -7.98 -10.23 -4.78
C TYR A 99 -7.71 -10.14 -6.28
N CYS A 100 -6.56 -9.57 -6.64
CA CYS A 100 -6.12 -9.48 -8.03
C CYS A 100 -4.59 -9.52 -8.12
N HIS A 101 -4.07 -9.78 -9.32
CA HIS A 101 -2.65 -9.70 -9.58
C HIS A 101 -2.12 -8.26 -9.47
N ASP A 102 -0.86 -8.09 -9.06
CA ASP A 102 -0.22 -6.79 -8.83
C ASP A 102 -0.32 -5.88 -10.04
N MET A 103 -0.03 -6.40 -11.21
CA MET A 103 -0.14 -5.64 -12.47
C MET A 103 -1.58 -5.20 -12.79
N LYS A 104 -2.59 -6.00 -12.40
CA LYS A 104 -3.99 -5.61 -12.56
C LYS A 104 -4.34 -4.47 -11.61
N LEU A 105 -3.90 -4.55 -10.35
CA LEU A 105 -4.07 -3.48 -9.36
C LEU A 105 -3.44 -2.18 -9.87
N PHE A 106 -2.19 -2.24 -10.35
CA PHE A 106 -1.49 -1.09 -10.90
C PHE A 106 -2.28 -0.42 -12.04
N LYS A 107 -2.76 -1.20 -13.01
CA LYS A 107 -3.59 -0.68 -14.12
C LYS A 107 -4.89 -0.03 -13.62
N MET A 108 -5.53 -0.62 -12.61
CA MET A 108 -6.77 -0.09 -12.03
C MET A 108 -6.55 1.21 -11.25
N SER A 109 -5.40 1.39 -10.61
CA SER A 109 -5.05 2.59 -9.85
C SER A 109 -4.87 3.82 -10.75
N ARG A 110 -4.65 3.64 -12.04
CA ARG A 110 -4.46 4.69 -13.07
C ARG A 110 -3.42 5.74 -12.65
N ARG A 111 -2.38 5.33 -11.93
CA ARG A 111 -1.30 6.23 -11.50
C ARG A 111 -0.38 6.52 -12.66
N ASN A 112 -0.21 7.80 -12.95
CA ASN A 112 0.81 8.25 -13.91
C ASN A 112 2.15 8.37 -13.17
N ILE A 113 3.06 7.46 -13.48
CA ILE A 113 4.41 7.41 -12.91
C ILE A 113 5.49 7.58 -14.00
N GLY A 114 5.08 7.90 -15.22
CA GLY A 114 5.98 7.98 -16.37
C GLY A 114 7.03 9.08 -16.29
N GLN A 115 6.84 10.07 -15.42
CA GLN A 115 7.80 11.15 -15.20
C GLN A 115 9.00 10.72 -14.34
N ALA A 116 8.89 9.61 -13.58
CA ALA A 116 10.00 9.09 -12.81
C ALA A 116 11.10 8.56 -13.72
N GLY A 117 12.36 8.88 -13.42
CA GLY A 117 13.50 8.43 -14.22
C GLY A 117 13.80 6.94 -14.07
N LYS A 118 13.46 6.34 -12.92
CA LYS A 118 13.63 4.91 -12.65
C LYS A 118 12.44 4.36 -11.88
N ILE A 119 11.95 3.19 -12.30
CA ILE A 119 10.83 2.50 -11.65
C ILE A 119 11.27 1.10 -11.26
N LEU A 120 11.22 0.76 -9.99
CA LEU A 120 11.55 -0.55 -9.45
C LEU A 120 10.27 -1.25 -9.03
N ALA A 121 10.08 -2.48 -9.47
CA ALA A 121 8.91 -3.26 -9.08
C ALA A 121 9.25 -4.72 -8.83
N ASP A 122 8.37 -5.43 -8.12
CA ASP A 122 8.52 -6.87 -7.91
C ASP A 122 8.16 -7.66 -9.16
N SER A 123 8.54 -8.92 -9.12
CA SER A 123 8.25 -9.91 -10.15
C SER A 123 6.75 -10.10 -10.45
N GLY A 124 5.86 -9.65 -9.56
CA GLY A 124 4.40 -9.59 -9.76
C GLY A 124 3.94 -8.57 -10.80
N TYR A 125 4.80 -7.59 -11.13
CA TYR A 125 4.51 -6.52 -12.09
C TYR A 125 5.01 -6.83 -13.52
N GLN A 126 4.98 -8.09 -13.93
CA GLN A 126 5.34 -8.49 -15.31
C GLN A 126 4.52 -7.70 -16.33
N GLY A 127 5.21 -7.13 -17.31
CA GLY A 127 4.59 -6.27 -18.32
C GLY A 127 4.66 -4.76 -18.02
N LEU A 128 5.12 -4.34 -16.83
CA LEU A 128 5.32 -2.92 -16.51
C LEU A 128 6.33 -2.28 -17.46
N MET A 129 7.40 -2.99 -17.83
CA MET A 129 8.41 -2.54 -18.81
C MET A 129 7.83 -2.25 -20.20
N LYS A 130 6.70 -2.86 -20.57
CA LYS A 130 6.01 -2.57 -21.84
C LYS A 130 5.29 -1.23 -21.82
N ILE A 131 4.96 -0.72 -20.63
CA ILE A 131 4.27 0.55 -20.43
C ILE A 131 5.30 1.65 -20.12
N TYR A 132 6.28 1.33 -19.29
CA TYR A 132 7.34 2.22 -18.85
C TYR A 132 8.70 1.58 -19.11
N PRO A 133 9.41 1.95 -20.19
CA PRO A 133 10.70 1.36 -20.55
C PRO A 133 11.77 1.49 -19.46
N GLN A 134 11.69 2.54 -18.61
CA GLN A 134 12.59 2.77 -17.47
C GLN A 134 12.29 1.87 -16.25
N ALA A 135 11.27 1.00 -16.34
CA ALA A 135 10.95 0.07 -15.27
C ALA A 135 11.94 -1.11 -15.23
N GLN A 136 12.34 -1.49 -14.03
CA GLN A 136 13.22 -2.62 -13.74
C GLN A 136 12.50 -3.62 -12.85
N ILE A 137 12.50 -4.87 -13.29
CA ILE A 137 11.80 -5.99 -12.62
C ILE A 137 12.78 -7.16 -12.51
N PRO A 138 12.76 -7.93 -11.42
CA PRO A 138 13.60 -9.11 -11.28
C PRO A 138 13.38 -10.11 -12.41
N ARG A 139 14.47 -10.66 -12.92
CA ARG A 139 14.46 -11.73 -13.93
C ARG A 139 13.96 -13.03 -13.28
N LYS A 140 12.99 -13.69 -13.92
CA LYS A 140 12.42 -14.93 -13.41
C LYS A 140 13.16 -16.14 -13.97
N SER A 141 13.38 -17.14 -13.12
CA SER A 141 13.80 -18.48 -13.55
C SER A 141 12.62 -19.22 -14.17
N SER A 142 12.88 -19.97 -15.22
CA SER A 142 11.97 -20.96 -15.77
C SER A 142 12.71 -22.28 -16.04
N LYS A 143 11.97 -23.37 -16.26
CA LYS A 143 12.58 -24.67 -16.58
C LYS A 143 13.44 -24.60 -17.85
N LEU A 144 13.04 -23.78 -18.83
CA LEU A 144 13.74 -23.61 -20.11
C LEU A 144 14.83 -22.54 -20.07
N LYS A 145 14.77 -21.61 -19.09
CA LYS A 145 15.73 -20.50 -18.93
C LYS A 145 16.06 -20.31 -17.46
N PRO A 146 17.01 -21.08 -16.92
CA PRO A 146 17.52 -20.90 -15.56
C PRO A 146 18.26 -19.56 -15.45
N LEU A 147 18.32 -19.00 -14.25
CA LEU A 147 19.06 -17.76 -13.98
C LEU A 147 20.56 -18.02 -14.05
N ILE A 148 21.25 -17.26 -14.88
CA ILE A 148 22.71 -17.20 -14.93
C ILE A 148 23.26 -16.33 -13.79
N ALA A 149 24.59 -16.34 -13.60
CA ALA A 149 25.25 -15.58 -12.53
C ALA A 149 24.95 -14.07 -12.62
N GLU A 150 24.96 -13.51 -13.82
CA GLU A 150 24.65 -12.11 -14.08
C GLU A 150 23.18 -11.77 -13.69
N ASP A 151 22.22 -12.67 -13.99
CA ASP A 151 20.82 -12.49 -13.60
C ASP A 151 20.66 -12.45 -12.08
N LYS A 152 21.40 -13.30 -11.36
CA LYS A 152 21.41 -13.34 -9.89
C LYS A 152 21.99 -12.06 -9.30
N THR A 153 23.10 -11.57 -9.84
CA THR A 153 23.74 -10.31 -9.44
C THR A 153 22.78 -9.13 -9.67
N TYR A 154 22.17 -9.06 -10.85
CA TYR A 154 21.16 -8.05 -11.17
C TYR A 154 19.97 -8.08 -10.19
N ASN A 155 19.41 -9.27 -9.95
CA ASN A 155 18.28 -9.44 -9.04
C ASN A 155 18.66 -9.06 -7.61
N HIS A 156 19.89 -9.35 -7.17
CA HIS A 156 20.39 -8.98 -5.84
C HIS A 156 20.52 -7.46 -5.69
N ALA A 157 21.11 -6.78 -6.67
CA ALA A 157 21.22 -5.31 -6.68
C ALA A 157 19.83 -4.66 -6.64
N LEU A 158 18.88 -5.16 -7.44
CA LEU A 158 17.51 -4.66 -7.47
C LEU A 158 16.78 -4.87 -6.15
N SER A 159 16.96 -6.03 -5.51
CA SER A 159 16.38 -6.33 -4.20
C SER A 159 16.90 -5.38 -3.13
N LYS A 160 18.20 -5.10 -3.13
CA LYS A 160 18.83 -4.15 -2.20
C LYS A 160 18.24 -2.74 -2.34
N GLU A 161 18.04 -2.25 -3.55
CA GLU A 161 17.40 -0.95 -3.76
C GLU A 161 15.94 -0.96 -3.30
N ARG A 162 15.20 -2.07 -3.54
CA ARG A 162 13.79 -2.22 -3.15
C ARG A 162 13.55 -2.37 -1.65
N SER A 163 14.57 -2.67 -0.85
CA SER A 163 14.42 -2.80 0.60
C SER A 163 13.78 -1.58 1.28
N LYS A 164 13.94 -0.39 0.68
CA LYS A 164 13.31 0.85 1.18
C LYS A 164 11.79 0.81 1.15
N VAL A 165 11.16 0.30 0.09
CA VAL A 165 9.70 0.19 0.03
C VAL A 165 9.18 -0.84 1.02
N GLU A 166 9.93 -1.93 1.25
CA GLU A 166 9.60 -2.94 2.25
C GLU A 166 9.62 -2.33 3.67
N ASN A 167 10.62 -1.49 3.98
CA ASN A 167 10.71 -0.74 5.23
C ASN A 167 9.53 0.22 5.41
N ILE A 168 9.11 0.92 4.37
CA ILE A 168 7.94 1.81 4.42
C ILE A 168 6.65 0.99 4.61
N LEU A 169 6.50 -0.13 3.91
CA LEU A 169 5.37 -1.03 4.14
C LEU A 169 5.37 -1.62 5.55
N ALA A 170 6.54 -1.89 6.13
CA ALA A 170 6.65 -2.27 7.54
C ALA A 170 6.16 -1.15 8.47
N LYS A 171 6.53 0.12 8.21
CA LYS A 171 5.98 1.27 8.95
C LYS A 171 4.46 1.38 8.80
N VAL A 172 3.90 1.22 7.61
CA VAL A 172 2.45 1.18 7.39
C VAL A 172 1.80 0.08 8.25
N LYS A 173 2.43 -1.08 8.36
CA LYS A 173 1.94 -2.22 9.16
C LYS A 173 2.03 -2.02 10.67
N THR A 174 2.78 -1.02 11.18
CA THR A 174 2.72 -0.66 12.61
C THR A 174 1.35 -0.15 13.02
N PHE A 175 0.56 0.35 12.07
CA PHE A 175 -0.83 0.66 12.31
C PHE A 175 -1.65 -0.64 12.32
N LYS A 176 -2.14 -1.04 13.48
CA LYS A 176 -2.90 -2.29 13.66
C LYS A 176 -4.14 -2.38 12.75
N MET A 177 -4.69 -1.25 12.34
CA MET A 177 -5.75 -1.20 11.34
C MET A 177 -5.32 -1.86 10.01
N PHE A 178 -4.04 -1.84 9.68
CA PHE A 178 -3.48 -2.38 8.44
C PHE A 178 -2.96 -3.82 8.61
N SER A 179 -2.38 -4.14 9.77
CA SER A 179 -1.75 -5.43 10.04
C SER A 179 -2.70 -6.48 10.62
N THR A 180 -3.84 -6.06 11.17
CA THR A 180 -4.88 -6.97 11.69
C THR A 180 -6.06 -7.08 10.71
N THR A 181 -7.08 -7.84 11.07
CA THR A 181 -8.30 -7.95 10.25
C THR A 181 -9.09 -6.64 10.28
N TYR A 182 -9.29 -6.03 9.12
CA TYR A 182 -10.08 -4.80 9.02
C TYR A 182 -11.58 -5.08 9.24
N ARG A 183 -12.14 -4.47 10.30
CA ARG A 183 -13.50 -4.75 10.83
C ARG A 183 -14.61 -3.87 10.24
N ASN A 184 -14.28 -2.69 9.73
CA ASN A 184 -15.27 -1.63 9.39
C ASN A 184 -15.87 -1.76 7.98
N HIS A 185 -16.35 -2.91 7.57
CA HIS A 185 -17.09 -3.13 6.31
C HIS A 185 -16.54 -2.38 5.08
N ARG A 186 -15.22 -2.13 5.02
CA ARG A 186 -14.51 -1.38 3.96
C ARG A 186 -14.88 0.12 3.83
N LYS A 187 -15.87 0.60 4.59
CA LYS A 187 -16.20 2.03 4.58
C LYS A 187 -15.02 2.86 5.08
N ARG A 188 -14.75 3.96 4.39
CA ARG A 188 -13.66 4.90 4.71
C ARG A 188 -12.25 4.27 4.74
N PHE A 189 -12.06 3.05 4.23
CA PHE A 189 -10.76 2.39 4.25
C PHE A 189 -9.72 3.18 3.44
N GLY A 190 -10.06 3.62 2.22
CA GLY A 190 -9.18 4.43 1.37
C GLY A 190 -8.78 5.76 2.03
N LEU A 191 -9.74 6.46 2.68
CA LEU A 191 -9.45 7.67 3.42
C LEU A 191 -8.45 7.42 4.56
N ARG A 192 -8.65 6.37 5.34
CA ARG A 192 -7.78 6.02 6.46
C ARG A 192 -6.39 5.61 5.99
N MET A 193 -6.29 4.91 4.86
CA MET A 193 -5.00 4.58 4.24
C MET A 193 -4.26 5.85 3.82
N ASN A 194 -4.97 6.80 3.19
CA ASN A 194 -4.41 8.08 2.81
C ASN A 194 -3.91 8.88 4.02
N LEU A 195 -4.68 8.89 5.11
CA LEU A 195 -4.26 9.51 6.38
C LEU A 195 -3.03 8.83 6.98
N ILE A 196 -2.98 7.49 7.01
CA ILE A 196 -1.80 6.75 7.50
C ILE A 196 -0.56 7.10 6.67
N ALA A 197 -0.70 7.13 5.35
CA ALA A 197 0.40 7.51 4.47
C ALA A 197 0.84 8.96 4.67
N GLY A 198 -0.12 9.90 4.86
CA GLY A 198 0.16 11.29 5.18
C GLY A 198 0.88 11.46 6.52
N ILE A 199 0.45 10.74 7.56
CA ILE A 199 1.11 10.72 8.88
C ILE A 199 2.55 10.21 8.74
N ILE A 200 2.76 9.11 8.01
CA ILE A 200 4.10 8.55 7.82
C ILE A 200 4.99 9.53 7.05
N ASN A 201 4.46 10.15 5.98
CA ASN A 201 5.21 11.17 5.25
C ASN A 201 5.63 12.33 6.16
N HIS A 202 4.70 12.84 6.98
CA HIS A 202 4.98 13.91 7.93
C HIS A 202 6.03 13.49 8.98
N GLU A 203 5.95 12.25 9.53
CA GLU A 203 6.96 11.70 10.46
C GLU A 203 8.35 11.59 9.80
N LEU A 204 8.41 11.47 8.46
CA LEU A 204 9.64 11.38 7.68
C LEU A 204 10.13 12.74 7.16
N GLY A 205 9.43 13.83 7.45
CA GLY A 205 9.80 15.20 7.06
C GLY A 205 9.37 15.61 5.63
N PHE A 206 8.34 14.95 5.08
CA PHE A 206 7.75 15.26 3.77
C PHE A 206 6.42 16.02 3.88
#